data_68c21bda246b3fef41be2f8c2b1627b8
#
_entry.id   68c21bda246b3fef41be2f8c2b1627b8
#
_cell.length_a   1.000
_cell.length_b   1.000
_cell.length_c   1.000
_cell.angle_alpha   90.00
_cell.angle_beta   90.00
_cell.angle_gamma   90.00
#
_symmetry.space_group_name_H-M   'P 1'
#
loop_
_entity.id
_entity.type
_entity.pdbx_description
1 polymer ?
#
loop_
_entity_poly.entity_id
_entity_poly.type
_entity_poly.pdbx_seq_one_letter_code
_entity_poly.pdbx_strand_id
1 'polypeptide(L)'
;TTTFSFSNDGDAPLVLSNVRASCGCTTPKWTREPIEPGQSGEITVTYNPAGRPGRFQKTVTVTSNTAQATTKLYIKGEVVPKPAKPEELFPVKMGDLNLKRRTLSYGSMVQGTEKMQEVEYTNLTDHDVTVEVLVSAVNNYLKPHVTLTTVKPNETGKIQITLVSNECPILGPINNKVYVVVNGKKEITEKFAISLNCNIREDFSKMTVEERQKAPIVEIEREINLGSVKQGKKGSFKMLIGNVGGGSPLFIRRIVMNDPLLTITAPKSAIKSGRKGEIKLDVNTVNTSGEAVEAAQYSRVATVITNDPNTPIINVKINWIVE
;
A
#
# COMPACT_ATOMS: atom_id res chain seq x y z
N THR A 1 -20.84 25.44 -17.79
CA THR A 1 -20.69 26.51 -18.80
C THR A 1 -21.49 27.72 -18.39
N THR A 2 -20.94 28.90 -18.53
CA THR A 2 -21.61 30.20 -18.32
C THR A 2 -21.21 31.14 -19.46
N THR A 3 -22.10 32.12 -19.77
CA THR A 3 -21.86 33.09 -20.83
C THR A 3 -21.92 34.50 -20.25
N PHE A 4 -20.97 35.33 -20.61
CA PHE A 4 -20.93 36.75 -20.37
C PHE A 4 -21.30 37.47 -21.67
N SER A 5 -22.38 38.25 -21.66
CA SER A 5 -22.75 39.12 -22.76
C SER A 5 -22.28 40.55 -22.45
N PHE A 6 -21.83 41.26 -23.46
CA PHE A 6 -21.35 42.62 -23.37
C PHE A 6 -21.76 43.42 -24.63
N SER A 7 -21.82 44.71 -24.55
CA SER A 7 -22.14 45.62 -25.65
C SER A 7 -20.95 46.53 -25.96
N ASN A 8 -20.86 46.99 -27.19
CA ASN A 8 -19.95 48.04 -27.60
C ASN A 8 -20.71 49.40 -27.53
N ASP A 9 -20.52 50.13 -26.45
CA ASP A 9 -21.14 51.44 -26.24
C ASP A 9 -20.23 52.61 -26.71
N GLY A 10 -19.10 52.27 -27.39
CA GLY A 10 -18.19 53.24 -28.01
C GLY A 10 -18.62 53.64 -29.42
N ASP A 11 -17.78 54.44 -30.06
CA ASP A 11 -17.97 55.00 -31.41
C ASP A 11 -17.12 54.28 -32.50
N ALA A 12 -16.29 53.32 -32.09
CA ALA A 12 -15.44 52.52 -32.98
C ALA A 12 -15.62 51.01 -32.76
N PRO A 13 -15.29 50.15 -33.75
CA PRO A 13 -15.41 48.69 -33.58
C PRO A 13 -14.58 48.18 -32.41
N LEU A 14 -15.21 47.36 -31.51
CA LEU A 14 -14.58 46.70 -30.39
C LEU A 14 -14.01 45.36 -30.84
N VAL A 15 -12.70 45.15 -30.58
CA VAL A 15 -12.00 43.90 -30.91
C VAL A 15 -11.48 43.24 -29.64
N LEU A 16 -11.87 42.00 -29.39
CA LEU A 16 -11.29 41.18 -28.36
C LEU A 16 -10.06 40.40 -28.92
N SER A 17 -8.86 40.91 -28.65
CA SER A 17 -7.62 40.35 -29.19
C SER A 17 -7.22 39.02 -28.52
N ASN A 18 -7.55 38.84 -27.22
CA ASN A 18 -7.27 37.61 -26.49
C ASN A 18 -8.24 37.42 -25.30
N VAL A 19 -8.63 36.17 -25.08
CA VAL A 19 -9.38 35.75 -23.87
C VAL A 19 -8.74 34.53 -23.30
N ARG A 20 -8.15 34.67 -22.12
CA ARG A 20 -7.34 33.60 -21.47
C ARG A 20 -7.84 33.26 -20.08
N ALA A 21 -8.05 31.97 -19.79
CA ALA A 21 -8.34 31.50 -18.46
C ALA A 21 -7.07 31.32 -17.61
N SER A 22 -7.23 31.42 -16.30
CA SER A 22 -6.14 31.24 -15.30
C SER A 22 -5.63 29.81 -15.16
N CYS A 23 -6.33 28.81 -15.73
CA CYS A 23 -5.95 27.39 -15.69
C CYS A 23 -6.48 26.63 -16.90
N GLY A 24 -5.86 25.49 -17.22
CA GLY A 24 -6.35 24.58 -18.27
C GLY A 24 -7.68 23.88 -17.97
N CYS A 25 -8.19 24.02 -16.74
CA CYS A 25 -9.51 23.50 -16.34
C CYS A 25 -10.67 24.39 -16.79
N THR A 26 -10.39 25.56 -17.38
CA THR A 26 -11.37 26.54 -17.83
C THR A 26 -11.06 26.92 -19.28
N THR A 27 -12.04 26.76 -20.15
CA THR A 27 -11.87 26.99 -21.59
C THR A 27 -12.84 28.11 -22.03
N PRO A 28 -12.31 29.29 -22.40
CA PRO A 28 -13.12 30.35 -22.97
C PRO A 28 -13.30 30.21 -24.49
N LYS A 29 -14.48 30.58 -24.97
CA LYS A 29 -14.78 30.85 -26.37
C LYS A 29 -15.39 32.24 -26.43
N TRP A 30 -15.15 33.03 -27.46
CA TRP A 30 -15.62 34.40 -27.57
C TRP A 30 -15.89 34.82 -29.01
N THR A 31 -16.66 35.88 -29.20
CA THR A 31 -16.88 36.54 -30.48
C THR A 31 -15.55 37.07 -31.02
N ARG A 32 -15.14 36.57 -32.20
CA ARG A 32 -13.85 36.88 -32.84
C ARG A 32 -13.93 38.06 -33.79
N GLU A 33 -15.10 38.27 -34.38
CA GLU A 33 -15.35 39.34 -35.30
C GLU A 33 -15.37 40.67 -34.54
N PRO A 34 -14.96 41.79 -35.19
CA PRO A 34 -15.15 43.13 -34.64
C PRO A 34 -16.64 43.40 -34.34
N ILE A 35 -16.91 43.95 -33.15
CA ILE A 35 -18.27 44.25 -32.70
C ILE A 35 -18.52 45.75 -32.94
N GLU A 36 -19.40 46.02 -33.87
CA GLU A 36 -19.74 47.41 -34.27
C GLU A 36 -20.41 48.20 -33.15
N PRO A 37 -20.33 49.56 -33.16
CA PRO A 37 -21.03 50.39 -32.21
C PRO A 37 -22.52 50.04 -32.06
N GLY A 38 -22.98 49.87 -30.81
CA GLY A 38 -24.33 49.43 -30.47
C GLY A 38 -24.61 47.95 -30.60
N GLN A 39 -23.64 47.14 -31.06
CA GLN A 39 -23.77 45.70 -31.16
C GLN A 39 -23.22 44.97 -29.90
N SER A 40 -23.62 43.72 -29.75
CA SER A 40 -23.25 42.89 -28.59
C SER A 40 -22.37 41.70 -28.98
N GLY A 41 -21.50 41.30 -28.07
CA GLY A 41 -20.69 40.10 -28.18
C GLY A 41 -20.83 39.16 -26.96
N GLU A 42 -20.27 37.97 -27.06
CA GLU A 42 -20.35 36.95 -26.00
C GLU A 42 -19.01 36.34 -25.71
N ILE A 43 -18.77 36.01 -24.42
CA ILE A 43 -17.67 35.18 -23.94
C ILE A 43 -18.30 34.01 -23.20
N THR A 44 -18.24 32.81 -23.79
CA THR A 44 -18.71 31.59 -23.15
C THR A 44 -17.54 30.90 -22.47
N VAL A 45 -17.69 30.58 -21.19
CA VAL A 45 -16.64 29.95 -20.36
C VAL A 45 -17.11 28.58 -19.87
N THR A 46 -16.36 27.53 -20.19
CA THR A 46 -16.63 26.18 -19.73
C THR A 46 -15.59 25.75 -18.69
N TYR A 47 -16.07 25.35 -17.52
CA TYR A 47 -15.26 24.80 -16.45
C TYR A 47 -15.40 23.27 -16.41
N ASN A 48 -14.27 22.55 -16.33
CA ASN A 48 -14.26 21.10 -16.15
C ASN A 48 -14.19 20.77 -14.65
N PRO A 49 -15.26 20.21 -14.04
CA PRO A 49 -15.31 19.88 -12.63
C PRO A 49 -14.68 18.54 -12.26
N ALA A 50 -14.26 17.70 -13.22
CA ALA A 50 -13.79 16.35 -12.98
C ALA A 50 -12.59 16.33 -12.02
N GLY A 51 -12.73 15.58 -10.90
CA GLY A 51 -11.69 15.47 -9.88
C GLY A 51 -11.46 16.74 -9.03
N ARG A 52 -12.42 17.71 -9.04
CA ARG A 52 -12.29 19.02 -8.37
C ARG A 52 -13.50 19.34 -7.51
N PRO A 53 -13.79 18.55 -6.46
CA PRO A 53 -14.93 18.83 -5.58
C PRO A 53 -14.71 20.11 -4.75
N GLY A 54 -15.82 20.73 -4.32
CA GLY A 54 -15.82 21.89 -3.46
C GLY A 54 -15.93 23.22 -4.23
N ARG A 55 -15.74 24.31 -3.51
CA ARG A 55 -15.89 25.67 -4.05
C ARG A 55 -14.72 26.03 -4.96
N PHE A 56 -15.03 26.74 -6.04
CA PHE A 56 -14.02 27.26 -6.95
C PHE A 56 -14.29 28.71 -7.33
N GLN A 57 -13.20 29.41 -7.63
CA GLN A 57 -13.20 30.70 -8.30
C GLN A 57 -12.10 30.69 -9.36
N LYS A 58 -12.46 31.05 -10.60
CA LYS A 58 -11.51 31.11 -11.72
C LYS A 58 -11.60 32.48 -12.37
N THR A 59 -10.48 32.94 -12.89
CA THR A 59 -10.37 34.23 -13.58
C THR A 59 -10.20 34.00 -15.08
N VAL A 60 -10.91 34.77 -15.87
CA VAL A 60 -10.74 34.89 -17.32
C VAL A 60 -10.29 36.31 -17.62
N THR A 61 -9.13 36.43 -18.22
CA THR A 61 -8.56 37.73 -18.63
C THR A 61 -8.93 37.99 -20.07
N VAL A 62 -9.59 39.09 -20.32
CA VAL A 62 -10.00 39.57 -21.65
C VAL A 62 -9.13 40.74 -22.01
N THR A 63 -8.53 40.70 -23.21
CA THR A 63 -7.75 41.79 -23.79
C THR A 63 -8.49 42.37 -24.98
N SER A 64 -8.66 43.67 -25.00
CA SER A 64 -9.40 44.41 -26.04
C SER A 64 -8.66 45.68 -26.47
N ASN A 65 -9.16 46.33 -27.52
CA ASN A 65 -8.66 47.61 -28.02
C ASN A 65 -9.26 48.83 -27.30
N THR A 66 -9.90 48.64 -26.15
CA THR A 66 -10.45 49.74 -25.36
C THR A 66 -9.36 50.45 -24.54
N ALA A 67 -9.66 51.66 -24.01
CA ALA A 67 -8.75 52.39 -23.11
C ALA A 67 -8.33 51.57 -21.90
N GLN A 68 -9.22 50.74 -21.35
CA GLN A 68 -8.91 49.70 -20.39
C GLN A 68 -8.61 48.37 -21.11
N ALA A 69 -7.42 48.25 -21.65
CA ALA A 69 -7.00 47.12 -22.51
C ALA A 69 -7.19 45.73 -21.92
N THR A 70 -7.36 45.59 -20.58
CA THR A 70 -7.51 44.32 -19.91
C THR A 70 -8.66 44.32 -18.90
N THR A 71 -9.60 43.40 -19.04
CA THR A 71 -10.70 43.17 -18.11
C THR A 71 -10.64 41.77 -17.55
N LYS A 72 -10.95 41.61 -16.25
CA LYS A 72 -10.99 40.30 -15.57
C LYS A 72 -12.43 39.90 -15.29
N LEU A 73 -12.84 38.78 -15.81
CA LEU A 73 -14.11 38.12 -15.49
C LEU A 73 -13.85 37.00 -14.46
N TYR A 74 -14.81 36.80 -13.58
CA TYR A 74 -14.73 35.80 -12.54
C TYR A 74 -15.89 34.81 -12.66
N ILE A 75 -15.57 33.51 -12.72
CA ILE A 75 -16.57 32.47 -12.54
C ILE A 75 -16.38 31.86 -11.15
N LYS A 76 -17.48 31.63 -10.46
CA LYS A 76 -17.55 31.02 -9.13
C LYS A 76 -18.57 29.91 -9.13
N GLY A 77 -18.34 28.89 -8.35
CA GLY A 77 -19.31 27.83 -8.18
C GLY A 77 -18.86 26.83 -7.12
N GLU A 78 -19.70 25.83 -6.93
CA GLU A 78 -19.41 24.69 -6.06
C GLU A 78 -19.66 23.41 -6.83
N VAL A 79 -18.66 22.51 -6.81
CA VAL A 79 -18.77 21.17 -7.38
C VAL A 79 -19.22 20.23 -6.27
N VAL A 80 -20.47 19.82 -6.33
CA VAL A 80 -21.02 18.79 -5.43
C VAL A 80 -20.68 17.42 -6.02
N PRO A 81 -19.94 16.57 -5.29
CA PRO A 81 -19.66 15.22 -5.74
C PRO A 81 -20.97 14.46 -5.94
N LYS A 82 -21.09 13.72 -7.04
CA LYS A 82 -22.19 12.76 -7.19
C LYS A 82 -22.05 11.72 -6.09
N PRO A 83 -23.12 11.37 -5.35
CA PRO A 83 -23.08 10.26 -4.41
C PRO A 83 -22.56 9.00 -5.10
N ALA A 84 -21.54 8.36 -4.51
CA ALA A 84 -21.03 7.11 -5.00
C ALA A 84 -22.11 6.02 -4.87
N LYS A 85 -22.23 5.16 -5.87
CA LYS A 85 -23.12 4.00 -5.78
C LYS A 85 -22.59 3.00 -4.75
N PRO A 86 -23.43 2.20 -4.10
CA PRO A 86 -23.00 1.19 -3.14
C PRO A 86 -21.93 0.25 -3.71
N GLU A 87 -22.04 -0.15 -4.99
CA GLU A 87 -21.07 -1.03 -5.67
C GLU A 87 -19.70 -0.35 -5.85
N GLU A 88 -19.67 0.97 -5.99
CA GLU A 88 -18.42 1.76 -6.07
C GLU A 88 -17.74 1.89 -4.71
N LEU A 89 -18.53 1.93 -3.62
CA LEU A 89 -18.04 1.98 -2.24
C LEU A 89 -17.57 0.62 -1.74
N PHE A 90 -18.19 -0.48 -2.22
CA PHE A 90 -17.93 -1.87 -1.84
C PHE A 90 -17.57 -2.71 -3.08
N PRO A 91 -16.41 -2.47 -3.71
CA PRO A 91 -16.06 -3.06 -5.00
C PRO A 91 -15.63 -4.53 -4.93
N VAL A 92 -15.37 -5.06 -3.73
CA VAL A 92 -14.83 -6.42 -3.55
C VAL A 92 -15.97 -7.40 -3.29
N LYS A 93 -16.34 -8.18 -4.31
CA LYS A 93 -17.41 -9.19 -4.19
C LYS A 93 -16.86 -10.50 -3.61
N MET A 94 -17.53 -11.01 -2.57
CA MET A 94 -17.30 -12.30 -1.92
C MET A 94 -18.63 -13.07 -1.79
N GLY A 95 -19.01 -13.85 -2.82
CA GLY A 95 -20.33 -14.46 -2.88
C GLY A 95 -21.41 -13.39 -2.94
N ASP A 96 -22.35 -13.43 -2.00
CA ASP A 96 -23.45 -12.47 -1.85
C ASP A 96 -23.09 -11.24 -1.01
N LEU A 97 -21.85 -11.17 -0.52
CA LEU A 97 -21.32 -10.08 0.29
C LEU A 97 -20.40 -9.19 -0.54
N ASN A 98 -20.47 -7.89 -0.32
CA ASN A 98 -19.57 -6.92 -0.90
C ASN A 98 -18.75 -6.23 0.18
N LEU A 99 -17.42 -6.17 0.03
CA LEU A 99 -16.49 -5.56 0.97
C LEU A 99 -15.88 -4.28 0.38
N LYS A 100 -15.53 -3.35 1.26
CA LYS A 100 -14.84 -2.11 0.87
C LYS A 100 -13.41 -2.37 0.40
N ARG A 101 -12.75 -3.36 0.98
CA ARG A 101 -11.37 -3.80 0.67
C ARG A 101 -11.17 -5.24 1.14
N ARG A 102 -10.06 -5.88 0.71
CA ARG A 102 -9.68 -7.21 1.19
C ARG A 102 -8.29 -7.28 1.83
N THR A 103 -7.72 -6.13 2.19
CA THR A 103 -6.40 -6.08 2.84
C THR A 103 -6.47 -5.21 4.09
N LEU A 104 -5.97 -5.73 5.19
CA LEU A 104 -5.80 -5.05 6.46
C LEU A 104 -4.32 -4.90 6.77
N SER A 105 -3.85 -3.66 6.93
CA SER A 105 -2.45 -3.37 7.24
C SER A 105 -2.32 -2.89 8.69
N TYR A 106 -1.57 -3.64 9.48
CA TYR A 106 -1.25 -3.28 10.86
C TYR A 106 0.00 -2.39 10.97
N GLY A 107 0.78 -2.32 9.88
CA GLY A 107 2.05 -1.59 9.87
C GLY A 107 3.08 -2.26 10.77
N SER A 108 3.90 -1.45 11.46
CA SER A 108 4.86 -1.96 12.44
C SER A 108 4.23 -2.00 13.83
N MET A 109 4.34 -3.15 14.50
CA MET A 109 3.90 -3.36 15.88
C MET A 109 5.07 -3.79 16.74
N VAL A 110 5.02 -3.48 18.03
CA VAL A 110 5.97 -3.96 19.03
C VAL A 110 5.36 -5.19 19.73
N GLN A 111 6.15 -6.21 20.00
CA GLN A 111 5.71 -7.38 20.74
C GLN A 111 5.12 -6.97 22.10
N GLY A 112 4.01 -7.59 22.51
CA GLY A 112 3.27 -7.20 23.71
C GLY A 112 2.18 -6.15 23.48
N THR A 113 1.98 -5.66 22.23
CA THR A 113 0.88 -4.74 21.90
C THR A 113 -0.23 -5.43 21.12
N GLU A 114 -1.40 -4.81 21.16
CA GLU A 114 -2.56 -5.24 20.37
C GLU A 114 -2.99 -4.13 19.42
N LYS A 115 -3.49 -4.50 18.26
CA LYS A 115 -4.03 -3.56 17.28
C LYS A 115 -5.21 -4.16 16.56
N MET A 116 -6.30 -3.39 16.49
CA MET A 116 -7.48 -3.74 15.72
C MET A 116 -7.47 -3.02 14.37
N GLN A 117 -7.87 -3.74 13.34
CA GLN A 117 -8.18 -3.23 12.01
C GLN A 117 -9.56 -3.74 11.60
N GLU A 118 -10.25 -2.97 10.75
CA GLU A 118 -11.58 -3.34 10.30
C GLU A 118 -11.76 -3.20 8.79
N VAL A 119 -12.68 -3.98 8.25
CA VAL A 119 -13.20 -3.83 6.90
C VAL A 119 -14.71 -3.80 6.95
N GLU A 120 -15.30 -2.81 6.28
CA GLU A 120 -16.74 -2.70 6.10
C GLU A 120 -17.20 -3.65 5.00
N TYR A 121 -18.38 -4.24 5.20
CA TYR A 121 -19.08 -5.05 4.19
C TYR A 121 -20.55 -4.67 4.13
N THR A 122 -21.20 -4.96 3.02
CA THR A 122 -22.61 -4.71 2.80
C THR A 122 -23.25 -5.86 2.03
N ASN A 123 -24.54 -6.04 2.23
CA ASN A 123 -25.37 -6.95 1.46
C ASN A 123 -26.12 -6.17 0.38
N LEU A 124 -25.73 -6.34 -0.88
CA LEU A 124 -26.40 -5.72 -2.05
C LEU A 124 -27.40 -6.67 -2.73
N THR A 125 -27.72 -7.80 -2.09
CA THR A 125 -28.74 -8.73 -2.58
C THR A 125 -30.11 -8.38 -2.00
N ASP A 126 -31.14 -9.12 -2.40
CA ASP A 126 -32.53 -8.97 -1.97
C ASP A 126 -32.95 -9.91 -0.81
N HIS A 127 -31.98 -10.67 -0.27
CA HIS A 127 -32.21 -11.63 0.82
C HIS A 127 -31.16 -11.47 1.93
N ASP A 128 -31.43 -12.04 3.09
CA ASP A 128 -30.50 -12.02 4.23
C ASP A 128 -29.24 -12.85 3.92
N VAL A 129 -28.08 -12.32 4.32
CA VAL A 129 -26.77 -12.97 4.14
C VAL A 129 -26.14 -13.21 5.49
N THR A 130 -25.70 -14.45 5.77
CA THR A 130 -24.94 -14.75 6.99
C THR A 130 -23.44 -14.61 6.76
N VAL A 131 -22.73 -14.10 7.80
CA VAL A 131 -21.30 -13.78 7.76
C VAL A 131 -20.59 -14.35 8.97
N GLU A 132 -19.56 -15.15 8.74
CA GLU A 132 -18.62 -15.63 9.75
C GLU A 132 -17.18 -15.44 9.26
N VAL A 133 -16.18 -15.53 10.15
CA VAL A 133 -14.78 -15.47 9.81
C VAL A 133 -14.04 -16.68 10.36
N LEU A 134 -13.34 -17.40 9.48
CA LEU A 134 -12.48 -18.52 9.83
C LEU A 134 -11.02 -18.03 9.96
N VAL A 135 -10.41 -18.41 11.08
CA VAL A 135 -8.98 -18.23 11.35
C VAL A 135 -8.34 -19.62 11.47
N SER A 136 -7.21 -19.81 10.82
CA SER A 136 -6.43 -21.05 10.99
C SER A 136 -5.96 -21.17 12.44
N ALA A 137 -5.94 -22.39 12.98
CA ALA A 137 -5.49 -22.66 14.35
C ALA A 137 -4.05 -22.17 14.63
N VAL A 138 -3.18 -22.14 13.62
CA VAL A 138 -1.81 -21.61 13.73
C VAL A 138 -1.75 -20.08 13.82
N ASN A 139 -2.86 -19.40 13.53
CA ASN A 139 -3.00 -17.94 13.56
C ASN A 139 -3.92 -17.48 14.71
N ASN A 140 -3.97 -18.22 15.81
CA ASN A 140 -4.83 -17.95 16.95
C ASN A 140 -4.65 -16.57 17.60
N TYR A 141 -3.56 -15.87 17.30
CA TYR A 141 -3.29 -14.49 17.68
C TYR A 141 -4.11 -13.45 16.88
N LEU A 142 -4.86 -13.89 15.88
CA LEU A 142 -5.84 -13.09 15.16
C LEU A 142 -7.23 -13.33 15.76
N LYS A 143 -7.82 -12.32 16.38
CA LYS A 143 -9.13 -12.40 17.03
C LYS A 143 -10.17 -11.67 16.17
N PRO A 144 -10.96 -12.39 15.36
CA PRO A 144 -12.02 -11.78 14.55
C PRO A 144 -13.26 -11.47 15.40
N HIS A 145 -13.93 -10.38 15.07
CA HIS A 145 -15.25 -10.03 15.55
C HIS A 145 -16.09 -9.51 14.38
N VAL A 146 -17.30 -10.04 14.20
CA VAL A 146 -18.24 -9.64 13.17
C VAL A 146 -19.38 -8.89 13.84
N THR A 147 -19.61 -7.63 13.46
CA THR A 147 -20.61 -6.78 14.11
C THR A 147 -22.05 -7.20 13.79
N LEU A 148 -22.28 -7.74 12.59
CA LEU A 148 -23.57 -8.26 12.12
C LEU A 148 -23.34 -9.63 11.49
N THR A 149 -23.74 -10.69 12.17
CA THR A 149 -23.64 -12.07 11.65
C THR A 149 -24.73 -12.43 10.64
N THR A 150 -25.83 -11.68 10.64
CA THR A 150 -26.89 -11.72 9.63
C THR A 150 -27.11 -10.31 9.13
N VAL A 151 -27.01 -10.10 7.83
CA VAL A 151 -27.01 -8.80 7.15
C VAL A 151 -28.20 -8.74 6.22
N LYS A 152 -29.14 -7.86 6.49
CA LYS A 152 -30.31 -7.63 5.66
C LYS A 152 -29.95 -6.91 4.36
N PRO A 153 -30.82 -6.92 3.35
CA PRO A 153 -30.63 -6.14 2.13
C PRO A 153 -30.29 -4.67 2.42
N ASN A 154 -29.21 -4.17 1.78
CA ASN A 154 -28.65 -2.83 1.94
C ASN A 154 -28.10 -2.48 3.34
N GLU A 155 -28.01 -3.45 4.24
CA GLU A 155 -27.38 -3.26 5.55
C GLU A 155 -25.86 -3.38 5.45
N THR A 156 -25.16 -2.66 6.34
CA THR A 156 -23.69 -2.60 6.37
C THR A 156 -23.19 -3.04 7.74
N GLY A 157 -22.23 -3.96 7.76
CA GLY A 157 -21.54 -4.42 8.96
C GLY A 157 -20.03 -4.25 8.86
N LYS A 158 -19.31 -4.72 9.89
CA LYS A 158 -17.87 -4.67 9.97
C LYS A 158 -17.29 -6.02 10.38
N ILE A 159 -16.22 -6.43 9.73
CA ILE A 159 -15.32 -7.46 10.21
C ILE A 159 -14.15 -6.74 10.87
N GLN A 160 -14.04 -6.90 12.17
CA GLN A 160 -12.94 -6.38 12.98
C GLN A 160 -11.99 -7.53 13.31
N ILE A 161 -10.67 -7.30 13.16
CA ILE A 161 -9.68 -8.31 13.49
C ILE A 161 -8.64 -7.66 14.40
N THR A 162 -8.54 -8.17 15.63
CA THR A 162 -7.49 -7.74 16.56
C THR A 162 -6.31 -8.68 16.43
N LEU A 163 -5.13 -8.12 16.15
CA LEU A 163 -3.86 -8.83 16.21
C LEU A 163 -3.24 -8.67 17.58
N VAL A 164 -3.05 -9.78 18.29
CA VAL A 164 -2.43 -9.86 19.62
C VAL A 164 -0.98 -10.27 19.45
N SER A 165 -0.06 -9.30 19.41
CA SER A 165 1.33 -9.57 19.03
C SER A 165 2.11 -10.43 20.05
N ASN A 166 1.67 -10.47 21.31
CA ASN A 166 2.26 -11.34 22.33
C ASN A 166 1.95 -12.83 22.12
N GLU A 167 0.81 -13.13 21.51
CA GLU A 167 0.43 -14.50 21.15
C GLU A 167 1.03 -14.95 19.82
N CYS A 168 1.60 -14.04 19.04
CA CYS A 168 2.20 -14.35 17.75
C CYS A 168 3.61 -14.93 17.95
N PRO A 169 3.87 -16.16 17.49
CA PRO A 169 5.18 -16.81 17.65
C PRO A 169 6.24 -16.26 16.69
N ILE A 170 5.88 -15.33 15.81
CA ILE A 170 6.69 -14.90 14.66
C ILE A 170 7.06 -13.43 14.81
N LEU A 171 8.36 -13.13 14.78
CA LEU A 171 8.89 -11.78 14.64
C LEU A 171 9.18 -11.45 13.16
N GLY A 172 9.14 -10.14 12.85
CA GLY A 172 9.36 -9.63 11.51
C GLY A 172 8.08 -9.54 10.67
N PRO A 173 8.20 -9.53 9.34
CA PRO A 173 7.06 -9.41 8.43
C PRO A 173 6.19 -10.66 8.46
N ILE A 174 4.89 -10.44 8.59
CA ILE A 174 3.83 -11.45 8.63
C ILE A 174 2.84 -11.12 7.53
N ASN A 175 2.50 -12.14 6.74
CA ASN A 175 1.43 -12.08 5.74
C ASN A 175 0.51 -13.27 5.99
N ASN A 176 -0.65 -13.00 6.53
CA ASN A 176 -1.65 -14.02 6.86
C ASN A 176 -2.97 -13.76 6.16
N LYS A 177 -3.84 -14.75 6.20
CA LYS A 177 -5.19 -14.68 5.65
C LYS A 177 -6.18 -15.18 6.67
N VAL A 178 -7.35 -14.55 6.70
CA VAL A 178 -8.56 -15.08 7.29
C VAL A 178 -9.58 -15.26 6.17
N TYR A 179 -10.53 -16.15 6.33
CA TYR A 179 -11.50 -16.47 5.30
C TYR A 179 -12.90 -16.11 5.75
N VAL A 180 -13.62 -15.39 4.89
CA VAL A 180 -15.01 -15.01 5.14
C VAL A 180 -15.91 -16.15 4.70
N VAL A 181 -16.77 -16.62 5.60
CA VAL A 181 -17.80 -17.60 5.33
C VAL A 181 -19.10 -16.85 5.04
N VAL A 182 -19.63 -17.04 3.86
CA VAL A 182 -20.87 -16.41 3.40
C VAL A 182 -21.93 -17.49 3.25
N ASN A 183 -23.09 -17.30 3.88
CA ASN A 183 -24.22 -18.25 3.85
C ASN A 183 -23.82 -19.69 4.24
N GLY A 184 -22.94 -19.81 5.26
CA GLY A 184 -22.46 -21.08 5.78
C GLY A 184 -21.47 -21.83 4.87
N LYS A 185 -21.13 -21.29 3.69
CA LYS A 185 -20.20 -21.94 2.75
C LYS A 185 -18.74 -21.65 3.15
N LYS A 186 -18.05 -22.68 3.64
CA LYS A 186 -16.63 -22.61 4.06
C LYS A 186 -15.70 -22.79 2.86
N GLU A 187 -15.48 -21.73 2.10
CA GLU A 187 -14.57 -21.72 0.94
C GLU A 187 -13.22 -21.12 1.32
N ILE A 188 -12.17 -21.96 1.41
CA ILE A 188 -10.78 -21.52 1.72
C ILE A 188 -10.07 -21.26 0.40
N THR A 189 -10.44 -20.17 -0.26
CA THR A 189 -9.87 -19.72 -1.54
C THR A 189 -9.52 -18.24 -1.49
N GLU A 190 -8.68 -17.80 -2.42
CA GLU A 190 -8.30 -16.37 -2.53
C GLU A 190 -9.51 -15.44 -2.70
N LYS A 191 -10.58 -15.93 -3.30
CA LYS A 191 -11.80 -15.16 -3.51
C LYS A 191 -12.46 -14.74 -2.20
N PHE A 192 -12.38 -15.57 -1.16
CA PHE A 192 -12.96 -15.34 0.16
C PHE A 192 -11.94 -14.93 1.22
N ALA A 193 -10.70 -14.65 0.83
CA ALA A 193 -9.64 -14.26 1.73
C ALA A 193 -9.61 -12.75 2.01
N ILE A 194 -9.41 -12.39 3.28
CA ILE A 194 -8.91 -11.07 3.72
C ILE A 194 -7.45 -11.27 4.08
N SER A 195 -6.57 -10.55 3.39
CA SER A 195 -5.12 -10.57 3.64
C SER A 195 -4.75 -9.59 4.76
N LEU A 196 -3.91 -10.04 5.67
CA LEU A 196 -3.41 -9.25 6.78
C LEU A 196 -1.90 -9.14 6.69
N ASN A 197 -1.36 -7.93 6.79
CA ASN A 197 0.08 -7.71 6.84
C ASN A 197 0.47 -6.92 8.09
N CYS A 198 1.58 -7.32 8.70
CA CYS A 198 2.15 -6.71 9.90
C CYS A 198 3.66 -6.92 9.90
N ASN A 199 4.40 -6.07 10.60
CA ASN A 199 5.80 -6.29 10.94
C ASN A 199 5.96 -6.21 12.47
N ILE A 200 6.09 -7.36 13.14
CA ILE A 200 6.25 -7.43 14.59
C ILE A 200 7.72 -7.32 14.96
N ARG A 201 8.06 -6.34 15.78
CA ARG A 201 9.41 -6.12 16.31
C ARG A 201 9.49 -6.56 17.78
N GLU A 202 10.63 -7.12 18.16
CA GLU A 202 10.95 -7.41 19.57
C GLU A 202 10.91 -6.10 20.40
N ASP A 203 10.43 -6.17 21.63
CA ASP A 203 10.38 -5.01 22.54
C ASP A 203 11.67 -4.87 23.32
N PHE A 204 12.46 -3.88 22.98
CA PHE A 204 13.69 -3.49 23.69
C PHE A 204 13.49 -2.28 24.62
N SER A 205 12.28 -1.75 24.77
CA SER A 205 12.03 -0.52 25.54
C SER A 205 12.29 -0.70 27.04
N LYS A 206 12.12 -1.92 27.52
CA LYS A 206 12.27 -2.27 28.95
C LYS A 206 13.70 -2.66 29.37
N MET A 207 14.65 -2.68 28.41
CA MET A 207 16.04 -3.00 28.73
C MET A 207 16.67 -1.92 29.58
N THR A 208 17.32 -2.35 30.66
CA THR A 208 18.15 -1.49 31.52
C THR A 208 19.40 -1.02 30.76
N VAL A 209 20.10 -0.01 31.31
CA VAL A 209 21.37 0.47 30.74
C VAL A 209 22.42 -0.66 30.71
N GLU A 210 22.48 -1.45 31.78
CA GLU A 210 23.44 -2.57 31.89
C GLU A 210 23.13 -3.67 30.86
N GLU A 211 21.86 -4.02 30.66
CA GLU A 211 21.44 -4.99 29.64
C GLU A 211 21.77 -4.50 28.22
N ARG A 212 21.59 -3.21 27.95
CA ARG A 212 21.96 -2.60 26.65
C ARG A 212 23.46 -2.65 26.41
N GLN A 213 24.28 -2.39 27.44
CA GLN A 213 25.75 -2.45 27.33
C GLN A 213 26.25 -3.89 27.08
N LYS A 214 25.55 -4.89 27.64
CA LYS A 214 25.84 -6.30 27.44
C LYS A 214 25.17 -6.90 26.21
N ALA A 215 24.31 -6.17 25.51
CA ALA A 215 23.56 -6.65 24.36
C ALA A 215 24.48 -7.16 23.25
N PRO A 216 24.03 -8.13 22.46
CA PRO A 216 24.75 -8.56 21.28
C PRO A 216 24.80 -7.42 20.26
N ILE A 217 25.87 -7.39 19.47
CA ILE A 217 26.01 -6.49 18.32
C ILE A 217 26.28 -7.40 17.13
N VAL A 218 25.40 -7.33 16.15
CA VAL A 218 25.49 -8.15 14.94
C VAL A 218 26.51 -7.57 13.95
N GLU A 219 27.38 -8.42 13.46
CA GLU A 219 28.29 -8.16 12.35
C GLU A 219 27.95 -9.10 11.19
N ILE A 220 27.52 -8.56 10.05
CA ILE A 220 27.15 -9.34 8.87
C ILE A 220 27.37 -8.52 7.61
N GLU A 221 27.86 -9.14 6.54
CA GLU A 221 27.93 -8.53 5.22
C GLU A 221 26.52 -8.27 4.67
N ARG A 222 26.29 -7.05 4.18
CA ARG A 222 24.98 -6.64 3.67
C ARG A 222 24.78 -6.94 2.18
N GLU A 223 25.84 -7.33 1.49
CA GLU A 223 25.80 -7.79 0.11
C GLU A 223 26.82 -8.92 -0.05
N ILE A 224 26.38 -10.04 -0.60
CA ILE A 224 27.20 -11.22 -0.84
C ILE A 224 27.02 -11.72 -2.28
N ASN A 225 28.13 -12.10 -2.91
CA ASN A 225 28.16 -12.70 -4.23
C ASN A 225 28.57 -14.18 -4.09
N LEU A 226 27.64 -15.06 -4.43
CA LEU A 226 27.84 -16.51 -4.29
C LEU A 226 28.63 -17.14 -5.45
N GLY A 227 28.88 -16.37 -6.53
CA GLY A 227 29.50 -16.89 -7.75
C GLY A 227 28.48 -17.57 -8.66
N SER A 228 28.92 -18.60 -9.42
CA SER A 228 28.08 -19.26 -10.41
C SER A 228 27.59 -20.65 -9.97
N VAL A 229 26.41 -21.03 -10.43
CA VAL A 229 25.79 -22.35 -10.27
C VAL A 229 25.34 -22.82 -11.64
N LYS A 230 25.73 -24.03 -12.03
CA LYS A 230 25.35 -24.65 -13.31
C LYS A 230 23.82 -24.84 -13.38
N GLN A 231 23.24 -24.56 -14.52
CA GLN A 231 21.84 -24.78 -14.81
C GLN A 231 21.41 -26.23 -14.50
N GLY A 232 20.26 -26.40 -13.86
CA GLY A 232 19.77 -27.72 -13.43
C GLY A 232 20.50 -28.33 -12.23
N LYS A 233 21.42 -27.60 -11.58
CA LYS A 233 22.19 -28.07 -10.41
C LYS A 233 21.85 -27.27 -9.14
N LYS A 234 22.39 -27.77 -8.02
CA LYS A 234 22.31 -27.07 -6.73
C LYS A 234 23.70 -26.57 -6.34
N GLY A 235 23.75 -25.38 -5.78
CA GLY A 235 24.92 -24.77 -5.15
C GLY A 235 24.71 -24.61 -3.65
N SER A 236 25.74 -24.85 -2.84
CA SER A 236 25.69 -24.65 -1.39
C SER A 236 26.82 -23.73 -0.97
N PHE A 237 26.49 -22.67 -0.27
CA PHE A 237 27.38 -21.59 0.13
C PHE A 237 27.22 -21.28 1.60
N LYS A 238 28.15 -20.51 2.17
CA LYS A 238 28.15 -20.10 3.56
C LYS A 238 28.35 -18.60 3.66
N MET A 239 27.59 -17.97 4.54
CA MET A 239 27.75 -16.59 4.95
C MET A 239 28.03 -16.54 6.45
N LEU A 240 28.98 -15.72 6.87
CA LEU A 240 29.29 -15.57 8.28
C LEU A 240 28.44 -14.47 8.92
N ILE A 241 28.03 -14.72 10.15
CA ILE A 241 27.40 -13.75 11.02
C ILE A 241 28.12 -13.72 12.36
N GLY A 242 28.58 -12.57 12.80
CA GLY A 242 29.33 -12.38 14.02
C GLY A 242 28.51 -11.74 15.13
N ASN A 243 28.93 -11.99 16.38
CA ASN A 243 28.51 -11.25 17.56
C ASN A 243 29.73 -10.52 18.12
N VAL A 244 29.81 -9.21 17.88
CA VAL A 244 30.90 -8.32 18.36
C VAL A 244 30.48 -7.52 19.60
N GLY A 245 29.36 -7.87 20.23
CA GLY A 245 28.78 -7.16 21.38
C GLY A 245 29.29 -7.60 22.75
N GLY A 246 28.77 -6.94 23.76
CA GLY A 246 29.30 -6.86 25.13
C GLY A 246 29.08 -8.08 26.05
N GLY A 247 28.72 -9.26 25.56
CA GLY A 247 28.69 -10.46 26.41
C GLY A 247 27.44 -11.33 26.27
N SER A 248 26.29 -10.78 25.92
CA SER A 248 25.07 -11.55 25.70
C SER A 248 25.11 -12.30 24.36
N PRO A 249 24.51 -13.48 24.26
CA PRO A 249 24.49 -14.26 23.02
C PRO A 249 23.60 -13.59 21.95
N LEU A 250 24.03 -13.64 20.71
CA LEU A 250 23.25 -13.25 19.55
C LEU A 250 22.36 -14.41 19.10
N PHE A 251 21.06 -14.16 19.02
CA PHE A 251 20.07 -15.08 18.48
C PHE A 251 19.57 -14.59 17.13
N ILE A 252 19.56 -15.44 16.14
CA ILE A 252 18.83 -15.21 14.90
C ILE A 252 17.38 -15.66 15.16
N ARG A 253 16.47 -14.71 15.28
CA ARG A 253 15.05 -14.97 15.52
C ARG A 253 14.36 -15.56 14.32
N ARG A 254 14.70 -15.02 13.13
CA ARG A 254 14.16 -15.46 11.85
C ARG A 254 15.00 -14.96 10.69
N ILE A 255 15.00 -15.73 9.59
CA ILE A 255 15.45 -15.24 8.28
C ILE A 255 14.24 -15.34 7.34
N VAL A 256 13.88 -14.23 6.71
CA VAL A 256 12.78 -14.15 5.75
C VAL A 256 13.37 -14.10 4.34
N MET A 257 13.03 -15.10 3.54
CA MET A 257 13.35 -15.21 2.13
C MET A 257 12.15 -15.85 1.41
N ASN A 258 11.64 -15.19 0.40
CA ASN A 258 10.46 -15.62 -0.35
C ASN A 258 10.83 -15.93 -1.81
N ASP A 259 11.84 -16.78 -2.00
CA ASP A 259 12.21 -17.24 -3.33
C ASP A 259 12.43 -18.76 -3.29
N PRO A 260 11.77 -19.54 -4.16
CA PRO A 260 11.92 -20.99 -4.19
C PRO A 260 13.31 -21.45 -4.63
N LEU A 261 14.09 -20.56 -5.26
CA LEU A 261 15.43 -20.87 -5.75
C LEU A 261 16.50 -20.71 -4.68
N LEU A 262 16.21 -20.05 -3.55
CA LEU A 262 17.19 -19.79 -2.49
C LEU A 262 16.63 -20.19 -1.12
N THR A 263 17.23 -21.20 -0.52
CA THR A 263 16.93 -21.61 0.86
C THR A 263 18.03 -21.11 1.78
N ILE A 264 17.66 -20.46 2.88
CA ILE A 264 18.59 -19.92 3.86
C ILE A 264 18.35 -20.61 5.20
N THR A 265 19.40 -21.19 5.77
CA THR A 265 19.34 -21.90 7.05
C THR A 265 20.21 -21.19 8.08
N ALA A 266 19.59 -20.73 9.17
CA ALA A 266 20.28 -20.12 10.29
C ALA A 266 21.07 -21.15 11.10
N PRO A 267 22.15 -20.74 11.83
CA PRO A 267 22.81 -21.60 12.80
C PRO A 267 21.83 -22.02 13.90
N LYS A 268 21.93 -23.29 14.31
CA LYS A 268 21.02 -23.90 15.32
C LYS A 268 21.21 -23.35 16.72
N SER A 269 22.38 -22.83 17.05
CA SER A 269 22.74 -22.33 18.38
C SER A 269 23.00 -20.83 18.36
N ALA A 270 22.78 -20.19 19.52
CA ALA A 270 23.14 -18.78 19.72
C ALA A 270 24.64 -18.55 19.52
N ILE A 271 25.00 -17.40 19.00
CA ILE A 271 26.38 -17.01 18.74
C ILE A 271 26.91 -16.25 19.97
N LYS A 272 27.88 -16.82 20.64
CA LYS A 272 28.51 -16.20 21.82
C LYS A 272 29.26 -14.91 21.40
N SER A 273 29.42 -13.98 22.35
CA SER A 273 30.23 -12.76 22.17
C SER A 273 31.63 -13.11 21.66
N GLY A 274 32.14 -12.35 20.68
CA GLY A 274 33.40 -12.56 20.02
C GLY A 274 33.48 -13.78 19.07
N ARG A 275 32.35 -14.46 18.82
CA ARG A 275 32.30 -15.64 17.93
C ARG A 275 31.49 -15.36 16.66
N LYS A 276 31.74 -16.18 15.64
CA LYS A 276 30.99 -16.18 14.37
C LYS A 276 30.19 -17.50 14.24
N GLY A 277 29.02 -17.40 13.64
CA GLY A 277 28.19 -18.51 13.20
C GLY A 277 28.10 -18.57 11.68
N GLU A 278 27.69 -19.71 11.14
CA GLU A 278 27.52 -19.91 9.70
C GLU A 278 26.02 -19.93 9.34
N ILE A 279 25.63 -19.07 8.41
CA ILE A 279 24.34 -19.14 7.71
C ILE A 279 24.58 -19.91 6.42
N LYS A 280 23.83 -20.99 6.20
CA LYS A 280 23.91 -21.80 4.99
C LYS A 280 22.96 -21.23 3.93
N LEU A 281 23.44 -21.15 2.69
CA LEU A 281 22.69 -20.65 1.53
C LEU A 281 22.69 -21.76 0.47
N ASP A 282 21.54 -22.34 0.19
CA ASP A 282 21.37 -23.37 -0.81
C ASP A 282 20.61 -22.81 -2.02
N VAL A 283 21.29 -22.63 -3.14
CA VAL A 283 20.72 -22.21 -4.42
C VAL A 283 20.26 -23.43 -5.19
N ASN A 284 19.01 -23.45 -5.62
CA ASN A 284 18.46 -24.45 -6.51
C ASN A 284 18.15 -23.80 -7.86
N THR A 285 18.74 -24.29 -8.94
CA THR A 285 18.50 -23.77 -10.29
C THR A 285 17.41 -24.54 -11.05
N VAL A 286 16.56 -25.25 -10.31
CA VAL A 286 15.34 -25.91 -10.82
C VAL A 286 14.14 -25.26 -10.14
N ASN A 287 13.17 -24.81 -10.93
CA ASN A 287 11.94 -24.19 -10.44
C ASN A 287 10.99 -25.22 -9.80
N THR A 288 9.86 -24.75 -9.28
CA THR A 288 8.84 -25.60 -8.65
C THR A 288 8.14 -26.55 -9.64
N SER A 289 8.21 -26.30 -10.95
CA SER A 289 7.69 -27.16 -12.01
C SER A 289 8.67 -28.24 -12.45
N GLY A 290 9.90 -28.26 -11.88
CA GLY A 290 10.94 -29.22 -12.23
C GLY A 290 11.80 -28.83 -13.44
N GLU A 291 11.64 -27.60 -13.94
CA GLU A 291 12.40 -27.07 -15.07
C GLU A 291 13.61 -26.27 -14.60
N ALA A 292 14.71 -26.36 -15.34
CA ALA A 292 15.88 -25.53 -15.09
C ALA A 292 15.55 -24.05 -15.37
N VAL A 293 15.95 -23.14 -14.46
CA VAL A 293 15.77 -21.71 -14.67
C VAL A 293 16.75 -21.17 -15.70
N GLU A 294 16.45 -20.02 -16.29
CA GLU A 294 17.30 -19.39 -17.30
C GLU A 294 18.70 -19.08 -16.79
N ALA A 295 19.68 -19.16 -17.68
CA ALA A 295 21.03 -18.68 -17.44
C ALA A 295 21.00 -17.15 -17.36
N ALA A 296 21.19 -16.61 -16.16
CA ALA A 296 21.09 -15.17 -15.86
C ALA A 296 21.74 -14.83 -14.53
N GLN A 297 21.88 -13.52 -14.27
CA GLN A 297 22.24 -13.00 -12.96
C GLN A 297 20.99 -12.85 -12.09
N TYR A 298 21.03 -13.41 -10.90
CA TYR A 298 19.96 -13.33 -9.91
C TYR A 298 20.38 -12.48 -8.72
N SER A 299 19.46 -11.69 -8.20
CA SER A 299 19.64 -10.89 -7.00
C SER A 299 18.40 -10.97 -6.13
N ARG A 300 18.58 -11.25 -4.83
CA ARG A 300 17.50 -11.33 -3.84
C ARG A 300 17.89 -10.64 -2.56
N VAL A 301 16.90 -10.26 -1.78
CA VAL A 301 17.11 -9.66 -0.46
C VAL A 301 16.52 -10.57 0.60
N ALA A 302 17.38 -11.07 1.48
CA ALA A 302 16.98 -11.75 2.71
C ALA A 302 16.88 -10.76 3.86
N THR A 303 15.88 -10.91 4.72
CA THR A 303 15.78 -10.14 5.96
C THR A 303 16.15 -11.01 7.14
N VAL A 304 17.23 -10.69 7.82
CA VAL A 304 17.72 -11.37 9.03
C VAL A 304 17.21 -10.59 10.25
N ILE A 305 16.51 -11.28 11.14
CA ILE A 305 15.92 -10.69 12.36
C ILE A 305 16.67 -11.29 13.55
N THR A 306 17.19 -10.41 14.41
CA THR A 306 18.03 -10.78 15.55
C THR A 306 17.56 -10.12 16.83
N ASN A 307 18.17 -10.46 17.96
CA ASN A 307 18.00 -9.81 19.25
C ASN A 307 19.01 -8.68 19.51
N ASP A 308 19.68 -8.15 18.48
CA ASP A 308 20.46 -6.93 18.63
C ASP A 308 19.52 -5.71 18.73
N PRO A 309 19.48 -5.00 19.88
CA PRO A 309 18.55 -3.89 20.07
C PRO A 309 18.85 -2.66 19.19
N ASN A 310 20.07 -2.54 18.66
CA ASN A 310 20.48 -1.43 17.81
C ASN A 310 20.17 -1.70 16.33
N THR A 311 20.32 -2.97 15.91
CA THR A 311 20.10 -3.37 14.51
C THR A 311 19.32 -4.70 14.44
N PRO A 312 18.07 -4.71 14.94
CA PRO A 312 17.31 -5.97 15.06
C PRO A 312 16.88 -6.54 13.70
N ILE A 313 16.83 -5.73 12.65
CA ILE A 313 16.40 -6.11 11.31
C ILE A 313 17.46 -5.69 10.30
N ILE A 314 17.98 -6.66 9.56
CA ILE A 314 19.08 -6.47 8.61
C ILE A 314 18.66 -7.03 7.26
N ASN A 315 18.74 -6.23 6.22
CA ASN A 315 18.59 -6.69 4.85
C ASN A 315 19.94 -7.06 4.27
N VAL A 316 20.02 -8.28 3.74
CA VAL A 316 21.22 -8.82 3.07
C VAL A 316 20.87 -9.09 1.62
N LYS A 317 21.57 -8.43 0.71
CA LYS A 317 21.46 -8.66 -0.73
C LYS A 317 22.35 -9.85 -1.12
N ILE A 318 21.76 -10.82 -1.81
CA ILE A 318 22.40 -12.06 -2.21
C ILE A 318 22.34 -12.15 -3.72
N ASN A 319 23.52 -12.23 -4.35
CA ASN A 319 23.67 -12.27 -5.81
C ASN A 319 24.31 -13.61 -6.20
N TRP A 320 23.84 -14.21 -7.32
CA TRP A 320 24.46 -15.38 -7.94
C TRP A 320 24.21 -15.37 -9.46
N ILE A 321 24.97 -16.18 -10.17
CA ILE A 321 24.86 -16.37 -11.60
C ILE A 321 24.43 -17.82 -11.88
N VAL A 322 23.48 -18.01 -12.76
CA VAL A 322 23.15 -19.33 -13.34
C VAL A 322 23.77 -19.41 -14.72
N GLU A 323 24.60 -20.43 -14.99
CA GLU A 323 25.32 -20.67 -16.25
C GLU A 323 25.18 -22.09 -16.77
#